data_08ef64485826a562ecc66f047e320c7c
#
_entry.id   08ef64485826a562ecc66f047e320c7c
#
_cell.length_a   1.000
_cell.length_b   1.000
_cell.length_c   1.000
_cell.angle_alpha   90.00
_cell.angle_beta   90.00
_cell.angle_gamma   90.00
#
_symmetry.space_group_name_H-M   'P 1'
#
loop_
_entity.id
_entity.type
_entity.pdbx_description
1 polymer ?
#
loop_
_entity_poly.entity_id
_entity_poly.type
_entity_poly.pdbx_seq_one_letter_code
_entity_poly.pdbx_strand_id
1 'polypeptide(L)'
;MLLAHVGGPVFAPLQLALPAAGAILYAHRARTLARRMRPVPAWRQGCWYGGLALIALTLSSPLAHLADELFLAHMAEHLLIGDIGALLLVLGLTGQVLQPVLRIRAFDRLRVLTHPLVALPLWTLSLYAWHLDALYVGSVHHPALHALQHTCFVGFGMAMWMPLFGPLPKPAWFGNAARLGYIVAVRLTGAVLANVLVWSQTILYPGYAGERRYGISPLQDQNVAGAIMMVEGSLLTIGLFCWLFLRTAREGDERQELLDLAAAHGVELSDRRAARAVAAGRGDELRRRLESAP
;
A
#
# COMPACT_ATOMS: atom_id res chain seq x y z
N MET A 1 20.60 -29.90 4.93
CA MET A 1 21.20 -29.93 3.59
C MET A 1 20.74 -28.64 2.91
N LEU A 2 21.51 -27.55 3.11
CA LEU A 2 21.24 -26.24 2.55
C LEU A 2 21.45 -26.33 1.04
N LEU A 3 20.38 -26.17 0.26
CA LEU A 3 20.49 -25.92 -1.17
C LEU A 3 21.04 -24.51 -1.35
N ALA A 4 22.37 -24.41 -1.37
CA ALA A 4 23.06 -23.22 -1.82
C ALA A 4 22.74 -23.03 -3.31
N HIS A 5 21.82 -22.15 -3.63
CA HIS A 5 21.73 -21.61 -4.97
C HIS A 5 22.86 -20.59 -5.16
N VAL A 6 24.01 -21.13 -5.57
CA VAL A 6 25.17 -20.31 -5.91
C VAL A 6 24.90 -19.61 -7.24
N GLY A 7 24.62 -18.29 -7.18
CA GLY A 7 25.11 -17.38 -8.23
C GLY A 7 24.40 -17.36 -9.58
N GLY A 8 23.10 -17.60 -9.67
CA GLY A 8 22.33 -17.36 -10.90
C GLY A 8 21.17 -16.38 -10.65
N PRO A 9 20.61 -15.71 -11.69
CA PRO A 9 19.38 -14.94 -11.50
C PRO A 9 18.30 -15.87 -10.95
N VAL A 10 17.71 -15.52 -9.81
CA VAL A 10 16.57 -16.27 -9.25
C VAL A 10 15.37 -16.00 -10.15
N PHE A 11 15.26 -16.79 -11.21
CA PHE A 11 14.11 -16.75 -12.07
C PHE A 11 13.00 -17.61 -11.42
N ALA A 12 12.14 -16.95 -10.63
CA ALA A 12 10.96 -17.56 -10.04
C ALA A 12 9.73 -17.29 -10.94
N PRO A 13 9.48 -18.11 -11.99
CA PRO A 13 8.46 -17.81 -13.01
C PRO A 13 7.06 -17.68 -12.39
N LEU A 14 6.78 -18.42 -11.34
CA LEU A 14 5.49 -18.36 -10.64
C LEU A 14 5.28 -17.02 -9.95
N GLN A 15 6.33 -16.44 -9.35
CA GLN A 15 6.26 -15.15 -8.67
C GLN A 15 6.15 -13.99 -9.66
N LEU A 16 6.79 -14.09 -10.83
CA LEU A 16 6.72 -13.09 -11.89
C LEU A 16 5.45 -13.17 -12.74
N ALA A 17 4.76 -14.30 -12.73
CA ALA A 17 3.51 -14.48 -13.50
C ALA A 17 2.41 -13.50 -13.07
N LEU A 18 2.26 -13.23 -11.77
CA LEU A 18 1.24 -12.30 -11.25
C LEU A 18 1.52 -10.85 -11.67
N PRO A 19 2.73 -10.28 -11.50
CA PRO A 19 3.06 -8.96 -12.03
C PRO A 19 2.86 -8.85 -13.55
N ALA A 20 3.28 -9.86 -14.31
CA ALA A 20 3.10 -9.87 -15.76
C ALA A 20 1.61 -9.89 -16.17
N ALA A 21 0.80 -10.74 -15.54
CA ALA A 21 -0.63 -10.77 -15.74
C ALA A 21 -1.29 -9.43 -15.39
N GLY A 22 -0.89 -8.83 -14.25
CA GLY A 22 -1.34 -7.51 -13.82
C GLY A 22 -1.03 -6.41 -14.85
N ALA A 23 0.17 -6.45 -15.43
CA ALA A 23 0.59 -5.50 -16.48
C ALA A 23 -0.26 -5.65 -17.76
N ILE A 24 -0.45 -6.88 -18.23
CA ILE A 24 -1.23 -7.19 -19.44
C ILE A 24 -2.69 -6.78 -19.26
N LEU A 25 -3.31 -7.17 -18.16
CA LEU A 25 -4.73 -6.87 -17.88
C LEU A 25 -4.95 -5.36 -17.75
N TYR A 26 -4.06 -4.67 -17.07
CA TYR A 26 -4.14 -3.21 -16.94
C TYR A 26 -3.94 -2.52 -18.28
N ALA A 27 -2.95 -2.92 -19.08
CA ALA A 27 -2.71 -2.39 -20.41
C ALA A 27 -3.93 -2.56 -21.32
N HIS A 28 -4.52 -3.75 -21.33
CA HIS A 28 -5.74 -4.02 -22.10
C HIS A 28 -6.89 -3.09 -21.67
N ARG A 29 -7.07 -2.95 -20.34
CA ARG A 29 -8.12 -2.09 -19.80
C ARG A 29 -7.88 -0.61 -20.08
N ALA A 30 -6.65 -0.12 -19.91
CA ALA A 30 -6.29 1.26 -20.19
C ALA A 30 -6.50 1.62 -21.66
N ARG A 31 -6.11 0.73 -22.61
CA ARG A 31 -6.38 0.89 -24.04
C ARG A 31 -7.89 0.93 -24.35
N THR A 32 -8.66 0.08 -23.71
CA THR A 32 -10.14 0.04 -23.88
C THR A 32 -10.77 1.36 -23.40
N LEU A 33 -10.31 1.89 -22.27
CA LEU A 33 -10.79 3.18 -21.75
C LEU A 33 -10.38 4.35 -22.63
N ALA A 34 -9.15 4.34 -23.16
CA ALA A 34 -8.69 5.37 -24.09
C ALA A 34 -9.54 5.43 -25.37
N ARG A 35 -9.87 4.25 -25.95
CA ARG A 35 -10.78 4.16 -27.10
C ARG A 35 -12.18 4.69 -26.82
N ARG A 36 -12.61 4.70 -25.55
CA ARG A 36 -13.91 5.23 -25.10
C ARG A 36 -13.82 6.70 -24.65
N MET A 37 -12.78 7.43 -25.04
CA MET A 37 -12.52 8.82 -24.64
C MET A 37 -12.50 9.05 -23.13
N ARG A 38 -12.05 8.04 -22.37
CA ARG A 38 -11.89 8.08 -20.90
C ARG A 38 -10.52 7.53 -20.49
N PRO A 39 -9.42 8.14 -20.98
CA PRO A 39 -8.08 7.60 -20.73
C PRO A 39 -7.74 7.63 -19.25
N VAL A 40 -6.99 6.62 -18.81
CA VAL A 40 -6.41 6.62 -17.47
C VAL A 40 -5.29 7.66 -17.43
N PRO A 41 -5.23 8.56 -16.43
CA PRO A 41 -4.15 9.55 -16.33
C PRO A 41 -2.76 8.92 -16.35
N ALA A 42 -1.81 9.55 -17.04
CA ALA A 42 -0.46 8.99 -17.25
C ALA A 42 0.27 8.69 -15.93
N TRP A 43 0.15 9.58 -14.92
CA TRP A 43 0.78 9.37 -13.62
C TRP A 43 0.26 8.11 -12.89
N ARG A 44 -1.04 7.79 -13.04
CA ARG A 44 -1.62 6.56 -12.48
C ARG A 44 -1.11 5.32 -13.19
N GLN A 45 -0.96 5.39 -14.51
CA GLN A 45 -0.32 4.31 -15.28
C GLN A 45 1.14 4.14 -14.84
N GLY A 46 1.87 5.25 -14.64
CA GLY A 46 3.22 5.24 -14.09
C GLY A 46 3.30 4.59 -12.71
N CYS A 47 2.37 4.90 -11.80
CA CYS A 47 2.29 4.24 -10.49
C CYS A 47 2.04 2.74 -10.63
N TRP A 48 1.08 2.31 -11.47
CA TRP A 48 0.78 0.89 -11.65
C TRP A 48 1.98 0.11 -12.17
N TYR A 49 2.57 0.57 -13.29
CA TYR A 49 3.72 -0.11 -13.87
C TYR A 49 4.97 0.02 -13.01
N GLY A 50 5.16 1.14 -12.33
CA GLY A 50 6.23 1.33 -11.35
C GLY A 50 6.13 0.37 -10.17
N GLY A 51 4.92 0.16 -9.64
CA GLY A 51 4.66 -0.83 -8.59
C GLY A 51 4.95 -2.26 -9.06
N LEU A 52 4.46 -2.64 -10.25
CA LEU A 52 4.75 -3.97 -10.82
C LEU A 52 6.25 -4.16 -11.12
N ALA A 53 6.91 -3.13 -11.64
CA ALA A 53 8.34 -3.16 -11.90
C ALA A 53 9.15 -3.28 -10.60
N LEU A 54 8.78 -2.53 -9.56
CA LEU A 54 9.40 -2.64 -8.24
C LEU A 54 9.28 -4.06 -7.70
N ILE A 55 8.08 -4.64 -7.71
CA ILE A 55 7.84 -6.02 -7.26
C ILE A 55 8.68 -7.01 -8.10
N ALA A 56 8.64 -6.91 -9.42
CA ALA A 56 9.39 -7.82 -10.29
C ALA A 56 10.90 -7.69 -10.10
N LEU A 57 11.41 -6.46 -9.99
CA LEU A 57 12.84 -6.21 -9.75
C LEU A 57 13.27 -6.73 -8.38
N THR A 58 12.49 -6.50 -7.34
CA THR A 58 12.78 -6.98 -5.98
C THR A 58 12.89 -8.52 -5.97
N LEU A 59 11.94 -9.21 -6.61
CA LEU A 59 11.88 -10.68 -6.64
C LEU A 59 12.90 -11.33 -7.60
N SER A 60 13.55 -10.59 -8.49
CA SER A 60 14.50 -11.12 -9.49
C SER A 60 15.87 -10.48 -9.44
N SER A 61 16.14 -9.64 -8.45
CA SER A 61 17.42 -8.92 -8.29
C SER A 61 18.40 -9.65 -7.36
N PRO A 62 19.64 -9.16 -7.23
CA PRO A 62 20.54 -9.62 -6.18
C PRO A 62 19.99 -9.50 -4.76
N LEU A 63 18.98 -8.65 -4.52
CA LEU A 63 18.30 -8.54 -3.22
C LEU A 63 17.61 -9.87 -2.86
N ALA A 64 16.96 -10.54 -3.83
CA ALA A 64 16.35 -11.84 -3.60
C ALA A 64 17.37 -12.90 -3.14
N HIS A 65 18.60 -12.88 -3.67
CA HIS A 65 19.68 -13.75 -3.18
C HIS A 65 20.14 -13.37 -1.77
N LEU A 66 20.25 -12.07 -1.49
CA LEU A 66 20.58 -11.60 -0.15
C LEU A 66 19.48 -11.92 0.86
N ALA A 67 18.22 -11.92 0.44
CA ALA A 67 17.08 -12.29 1.27
C ALA A 67 17.10 -13.77 1.70
N ASP A 68 17.73 -14.65 0.93
CA ASP A 68 17.96 -16.05 1.33
C ASP A 68 19.10 -16.20 2.37
N GLU A 69 20.02 -15.21 2.44
CA GLU A 69 21.21 -15.28 3.28
C GLU A 69 21.16 -14.36 4.50
N LEU A 70 20.38 -13.25 4.42
CA LEU A 70 20.28 -12.21 5.44
C LEU A 70 18.83 -11.90 5.77
N PHE A 71 18.50 -11.94 7.04
CA PHE A 71 17.17 -11.60 7.53
C PHE A 71 16.81 -10.13 7.24
N LEU A 72 17.76 -9.20 7.39
CA LEU A 72 17.56 -7.79 7.05
C LEU A 72 17.18 -7.59 5.58
N ALA A 73 17.79 -8.35 4.66
CA ALA A 73 17.47 -8.27 3.24
C ALA A 73 16.08 -8.86 2.93
N HIS A 74 15.72 -9.96 3.60
CA HIS A 74 14.39 -10.55 3.53
C HIS A 74 13.30 -9.57 4.01
N MET A 75 13.53 -8.85 5.12
CA MET A 75 12.61 -7.82 5.58
C MET A 75 12.53 -6.64 4.61
N ALA A 76 13.66 -6.18 4.05
CA ALA A 76 13.66 -5.14 3.04
C ALA A 76 12.86 -5.54 1.78
N GLU A 77 12.99 -6.78 1.34
CA GLU A 77 12.19 -7.34 0.25
C GLU A 77 10.69 -7.24 0.54
N HIS A 78 10.25 -7.68 1.72
CA HIS A 78 8.84 -7.63 2.10
C HIS A 78 8.28 -6.20 2.19
N LEU A 79 9.05 -5.24 2.71
CA LEU A 79 8.65 -3.83 2.76
C LEU A 79 8.52 -3.24 1.34
N LEU A 80 9.47 -3.54 0.45
CA LEU A 80 9.41 -3.07 -0.92
C LEU A 80 8.19 -3.58 -1.68
N ILE A 81 7.82 -4.85 -1.52
CA ILE A 81 6.67 -5.43 -2.22
C ILE A 81 5.34 -5.15 -1.53
N GLY A 82 5.29 -5.29 -0.19
CA GLY A 82 4.06 -5.24 0.60
C GLY A 82 3.60 -3.83 0.96
N ASP A 83 4.52 -2.90 1.12
CA ASP A 83 4.20 -1.51 1.45
C ASP A 83 4.33 -0.60 0.23
N ILE A 84 5.53 -0.41 -0.31
CA ILE A 84 5.77 0.56 -1.38
C ILE A 84 5.17 0.07 -2.71
N GLY A 85 5.40 -1.19 -3.09
CA GLY A 85 4.83 -1.79 -4.28
C GLY A 85 3.30 -1.78 -4.25
N ALA A 86 2.72 -2.23 -3.13
CA ALA A 86 1.28 -2.23 -2.92
C ALA A 86 0.68 -0.82 -2.94
N LEU A 87 1.34 0.18 -2.33
CA LEU A 87 0.93 1.59 -2.39
C LEU A 87 0.88 2.09 -3.84
N LEU A 88 1.95 1.87 -4.61
CA LEU A 88 2.03 2.27 -6.02
C LEU A 88 0.93 1.61 -6.85
N LEU A 89 0.65 0.32 -6.63
CA LEU A 89 -0.45 -0.37 -7.30
C LEU A 89 -1.80 0.28 -6.97
N VAL A 90 -2.06 0.61 -5.71
CA VAL A 90 -3.32 1.27 -5.30
C VAL A 90 -3.44 2.67 -5.91
N LEU A 91 -2.36 3.45 -5.94
CA LEU A 91 -2.32 4.76 -6.59
C LEU A 91 -2.59 4.66 -8.10
N GLY A 92 -2.18 3.57 -8.74
CA GLY A 92 -2.45 3.30 -10.15
C GLY A 92 -3.91 2.96 -10.47
N LEU A 93 -4.70 2.51 -9.48
CA LEU A 93 -6.09 2.10 -9.70
C LEU A 93 -7.04 3.29 -9.86
N THR A 94 -8.02 3.11 -10.76
CA THR A 94 -9.19 4.00 -10.88
C THR A 94 -10.47 3.18 -10.81
N GLY A 95 -11.59 3.82 -10.42
CA GLY A 95 -12.89 3.14 -10.40
C GLY A 95 -13.27 2.55 -11.77
N GLN A 96 -12.87 3.21 -12.86
CA GLN A 96 -13.11 2.75 -14.23
C GLN A 96 -12.27 1.52 -14.57
N VAL A 97 -11.04 1.42 -14.07
CA VAL A 97 -10.19 0.23 -14.23
C VAL A 97 -10.80 -0.95 -13.50
N LEU A 98 -11.25 -0.76 -12.26
CA LEU A 98 -11.84 -1.83 -11.43
C LEU A 98 -13.24 -2.25 -11.86
N GLN A 99 -13.96 -1.42 -12.61
CA GLN A 99 -15.37 -1.65 -12.93
C GLN A 99 -15.70 -3.05 -13.49
N PRO A 100 -14.92 -3.65 -14.42
CA PRO A 100 -15.24 -4.99 -14.92
C PRO A 100 -15.15 -6.07 -13.84
N VAL A 101 -14.14 -5.96 -12.98
CA VAL A 101 -13.93 -6.89 -11.86
C VAL A 101 -15.07 -6.80 -10.85
N LEU A 102 -15.48 -5.57 -10.51
CA LEU A 102 -16.54 -5.32 -9.54
C LEU A 102 -17.96 -5.66 -10.07
N ARG A 103 -18.14 -5.90 -11.37
CA ARG A 103 -19.40 -6.40 -11.94
C ARG A 103 -19.61 -7.90 -11.71
N ILE A 104 -18.55 -8.63 -11.42
CA ILE A 104 -18.61 -10.05 -11.09
C ILE A 104 -19.05 -10.16 -9.63
N ARG A 105 -20.22 -10.75 -9.37
CA ARG A 105 -20.81 -10.85 -8.02
C ARG A 105 -19.87 -11.38 -6.94
N ALA A 106 -19.02 -12.34 -7.29
CA ALA A 106 -18.01 -12.87 -6.36
C ALA A 106 -16.99 -11.81 -5.94
N PHE A 107 -16.58 -10.94 -6.86
CA PHE A 107 -15.61 -9.86 -6.60
C PHE A 107 -16.23 -8.58 -6.06
N ASP A 108 -17.56 -8.40 -6.18
CA ASP A 108 -18.22 -7.26 -5.53
C ASP A 108 -18.08 -7.33 -4.01
N ARG A 109 -18.08 -8.54 -3.43
CA ARG A 109 -17.82 -8.77 -2.00
C ARG A 109 -16.41 -8.34 -1.56
N LEU A 110 -15.43 -8.30 -2.48
CA LEU A 110 -14.08 -7.82 -2.19
C LEU A 110 -14.05 -6.35 -1.77
N ARG A 111 -15.10 -5.58 -2.06
CA ARG A 111 -15.24 -4.20 -1.53
C ARG A 111 -15.19 -4.17 0.00
N VAL A 112 -15.65 -5.22 0.66
CA VAL A 112 -15.57 -5.33 2.13
C VAL A 112 -14.13 -5.35 2.61
N LEU A 113 -13.22 -5.98 1.85
CA LEU A 113 -11.79 -6.05 2.19
C LEU A 113 -11.11 -4.66 2.16
N THR A 114 -11.72 -3.68 1.49
CA THR A 114 -11.20 -2.30 1.41
C THR A 114 -11.87 -1.36 2.41
N HIS A 115 -12.78 -1.87 3.24
CA HIS A 115 -13.36 -1.12 4.35
C HIS A 115 -12.31 -0.96 5.47
N PRO A 116 -12.09 0.23 6.05
CA PRO A 116 -11.02 0.47 7.02
C PRO A 116 -11.01 -0.51 8.20
N LEU A 117 -12.20 -0.84 8.75
CA LEU A 117 -12.36 -1.76 9.88
C LEU A 117 -12.17 -3.25 9.50
N VAL A 118 -12.01 -3.57 8.23
CA VAL A 118 -11.72 -4.93 7.73
C VAL A 118 -10.30 -4.99 7.21
N ALA A 119 -9.89 -4.00 6.42
CA ALA A 119 -8.57 -3.95 5.82
C ALA A 119 -7.44 -3.96 6.87
N LEU A 120 -7.57 -3.12 7.92
CA LEU A 120 -6.56 -3.05 8.98
C LEU A 120 -6.40 -4.37 9.75
N PRO A 121 -7.46 -4.99 10.31
CA PRO A 121 -7.32 -6.27 10.98
C PRO A 121 -6.78 -7.39 10.09
N LEU A 122 -7.21 -7.48 8.83
CA LEU A 122 -6.73 -8.49 7.90
C LEU A 122 -5.25 -8.32 7.57
N TRP A 123 -4.81 -7.08 7.32
CA TRP A 123 -3.40 -6.77 7.12
C TRP A 123 -2.59 -7.08 8.38
N THR A 124 -3.08 -6.68 9.55
CA THR A 124 -2.46 -6.98 10.84
C THR A 124 -2.31 -8.49 11.06
N LEU A 125 -3.40 -9.25 10.86
CA LEU A 125 -3.37 -10.71 10.99
C LEU A 125 -2.39 -11.35 10.01
N SER A 126 -2.38 -10.89 8.75
CA SER A 126 -1.41 -11.38 7.77
C SER A 126 0.02 -11.06 8.18
N LEU A 127 0.29 -9.82 8.60
CA LEU A 127 1.62 -9.40 9.04
C LEU A 127 2.12 -10.31 10.18
N TYR A 128 1.36 -10.45 11.25
CA TYR A 128 1.80 -11.25 12.41
C TYR A 128 1.81 -12.75 12.12
N ALA A 129 0.84 -13.27 11.35
CA ALA A 129 0.81 -14.70 11.01
C ALA A 129 2.09 -15.12 10.25
N TRP A 130 2.52 -14.34 9.26
CA TRP A 130 3.73 -14.62 8.50
C TRP A 130 5.04 -14.45 9.32
N HIS A 131 4.97 -13.81 10.48
CA HIS A 131 6.08 -13.69 11.42
C HIS A 131 6.03 -14.74 12.54
N LEU A 132 5.03 -15.64 12.55
CA LEU A 132 5.07 -16.81 13.42
C LEU A 132 6.11 -17.81 12.90
N ASP A 133 6.90 -18.38 13.80
CA ASP A 133 8.01 -19.29 13.50
C ASP A 133 7.61 -20.40 12.50
N ALA A 134 6.49 -21.06 12.73
CA ALA A 134 6.01 -22.15 11.87
C ALA A 134 5.76 -21.75 10.42
N LEU A 135 5.12 -20.56 10.17
CA LEU A 135 4.86 -20.07 8.83
C LEU A 135 6.10 -19.46 8.22
N TYR A 136 6.90 -18.77 9.00
CA TYR A 136 8.15 -18.17 8.55
C TYR A 136 9.13 -19.25 8.08
N VAL A 137 9.45 -20.23 8.95
CA VAL A 137 10.34 -21.35 8.59
C VAL A 137 9.78 -22.15 7.42
N GLY A 138 8.45 -22.37 7.40
CA GLY A 138 7.78 -23.02 6.28
C GLY A 138 7.98 -22.28 4.96
N SER A 139 7.90 -20.95 4.95
CA SER A 139 8.09 -20.13 3.73
C SER A 139 9.53 -20.18 3.22
N VAL A 140 10.51 -20.19 4.11
CA VAL A 140 11.93 -20.31 3.73
C VAL A 140 12.24 -21.66 3.08
N HIS A 141 11.56 -22.74 3.51
CA HIS A 141 11.83 -24.11 3.01
C HIS A 141 10.95 -24.54 1.83
N HIS A 142 9.81 -23.87 1.59
CA HIS A 142 8.85 -24.26 0.56
C HIS A 142 8.56 -23.12 -0.41
N PRO A 143 9.05 -23.17 -1.66
CA PRO A 143 8.89 -22.09 -2.65
C PRO A 143 7.41 -21.69 -2.90
N ALA A 144 6.49 -22.65 -2.87
CA ALA A 144 5.06 -22.36 -3.04
C ALA A 144 4.48 -21.56 -1.85
N LEU A 145 4.93 -21.85 -0.63
CA LEU A 145 4.53 -21.12 0.57
C LEU A 145 5.14 -19.71 0.60
N HIS A 146 6.39 -19.57 0.14
CA HIS A 146 7.04 -18.27 -0.05
C HIS A 146 6.30 -17.41 -1.09
N ALA A 147 5.91 -17.99 -2.24
CA ALA A 147 5.10 -17.29 -3.23
C ALA A 147 3.72 -16.87 -2.69
N LEU A 148 3.11 -17.71 -1.84
CA LEU A 148 1.87 -17.38 -1.14
C LEU A 148 2.08 -16.22 -0.16
N GLN A 149 3.16 -16.21 0.61
CA GLN A 149 3.55 -15.14 1.52
C GLN A 149 3.65 -13.81 0.78
N HIS A 150 4.40 -13.74 -0.32
CA HIS A 150 4.51 -12.53 -1.16
C HIS A 150 3.16 -12.08 -1.70
N THR A 151 2.34 -13.02 -2.16
CA THR A 151 0.97 -12.72 -2.64
C THR A 151 0.10 -12.13 -1.53
N CYS A 152 0.22 -12.66 -0.30
CA CYS A 152 -0.47 -12.12 0.87
C CYS A 152 0.02 -10.72 1.23
N PHE A 153 1.34 -10.47 1.24
CA PHE A 153 1.88 -9.14 1.54
C PHE A 153 1.42 -8.10 0.52
N VAL A 154 1.49 -8.40 -0.77
CA VAL A 154 0.98 -7.49 -1.80
C VAL A 154 -0.53 -7.31 -1.69
N GLY A 155 -1.29 -8.38 -1.56
CA GLY A 155 -2.75 -8.35 -1.53
C GLY A 155 -3.32 -7.63 -0.30
N PHE A 156 -2.85 -7.97 0.89
CA PHE A 156 -3.28 -7.30 2.13
C PHE A 156 -2.65 -5.91 2.29
N GLY A 157 -1.44 -5.67 1.76
CA GLY A 157 -0.87 -4.34 1.64
C GLY A 157 -1.73 -3.44 0.77
N MET A 158 -2.16 -3.91 -0.41
CA MET A 158 -3.12 -3.16 -1.24
C MET A 158 -4.44 -2.91 -0.50
N ALA A 159 -4.97 -3.91 0.21
CA ALA A 159 -6.20 -3.74 1.00
C ALA A 159 -6.01 -2.67 2.09
N MET A 160 -4.87 -2.64 2.77
CA MET A 160 -4.51 -1.66 3.79
C MET A 160 -4.41 -0.23 3.22
N TRP A 161 -3.84 -0.05 2.01
CA TRP A 161 -3.74 1.26 1.37
C TRP A 161 -5.04 1.75 0.72
N MET A 162 -5.98 0.84 0.41
CA MET A 162 -7.21 1.15 -0.31
C MET A 162 -8.11 2.18 0.42
N PRO A 163 -8.29 2.16 1.76
CA PRO A 163 -9.08 3.16 2.47
C PRO A 163 -8.54 4.59 2.32
N LEU A 164 -7.22 4.74 2.26
CA LEU A 164 -6.57 6.05 2.14
C LEU A 164 -6.59 6.58 0.71
N PHE A 165 -6.15 5.77 -0.26
CA PHE A 165 -5.84 6.20 -1.63
C PHE A 165 -6.68 5.54 -2.71
N GLY A 166 -7.36 4.43 -2.40
CA GLY A 166 -8.13 3.67 -3.39
C GLY A 166 -9.34 4.41 -3.94
N PRO A 167 -9.81 4.02 -5.13
CA PRO A 167 -10.91 4.68 -5.83
C PRO A 167 -12.30 4.22 -5.38
N LEU A 168 -12.40 3.28 -4.45
CA LEU A 168 -13.68 2.76 -3.98
C LEU A 168 -14.36 3.72 -3.01
N PRO A 169 -15.72 3.74 -2.94
CA PRO A 169 -16.45 4.53 -1.98
C PRO A 169 -16.00 4.24 -0.55
N LYS A 170 -15.88 5.28 0.25
CA LYS A 170 -15.48 5.22 1.65
C LYS A 170 -16.68 5.44 2.55
N PRO A 171 -16.69 4.85 3.77
CA PRO A 171 -17.74 5.13 4.75
C PRO A 171 -17.82 6.62 5.07
N ALA A 172 -19.03 7.14 5.33
CA ALA A 172 -19.22 8.56 5.60
C ALA A 172 -18.46 9.07 6.84
N TRP A 173 -18.21 8.18 7.80
CA TRP A 173 -17.46 8.49 9.02
C TRP A 173 -15.94 8.58 8.78
N PHE A 174 -15.43 8.05 7.63
CA PHE A 174 -13.99 7.98 7.34
C PHE A 174 -13.47 9.31 6.76
N GLY A 175 -13.63 10.39 7.54
CA GLY A 175 -13.08 11.72 7.28
C GLY A 175 -11.61 11.84 7.65
N ASN A 176 -11.06 13.07 7.65
CA ASN A 176 -9.64 13.31 7.88
C ASN A 176 -9.15 12.86 9.27
N ALA A 177 -9.96 13.05 10.33
CA ALA A 177 -9.62 12.57 11.68
C ALA A 177 -9.57 11.03 11.74
N ALA A 178 -10.53 10.34 11.09
CA ALA A 178 -10.53 8.88 11.04
C ALA A 178 -9.35 8.34 10.19
N ARG A 179 -8.95 9.03 9.12
CA ARG A 179 -7.74 8.71 8.35
C ARG A 179 -6.48 8.86 9.18
N LEU A 180 -6.40 9.93 9.98
CA LEU A 180 -5.29 10.11 10.91
C LEU A 180 -5.21 8.95 11.90
N GLY A 181 -6.32 8.60 12.55
CA GLY A 181 -6.40 7.44 13.45
C GLY A 181 -6.03 6.12 12.77
N TYR A 182 -6.45 5.94 11.52
CA TYR A 182 -6.09 4.76 10.72
C TYR A 182 -4.58 4.69 10.44
N ILE A 183 -3.95 5.79 10.04
CA ILE A 183 -2.49 5.88 9.81
C ILE A 183 -1.74 5.54 11.11
N VAL A 184 -2.17 6.11 12.24
CA VAL A 184 -1.58 5.81 13.55
C VAL A 184 -1.72 4.33 13.90
N ALA A 185 -2.90 3.72 13.68
CA ALA A 185 -3.13 2.31 13.97
C ALA A 185 -2.26 1.39 13.11
N VAL A 186 -2.14 1.65 11.79
CA VAL A 186 -1.23 0.92 10.89
C VAL A 186 0.22 1.04 11.41
N ARG A 187 0.64 2.26 11.75
CA ARG A 187 2.00 2.50 12.24
C ARG A 187 2.29 1.76 13.54
N LEU A 188 1.38 1.83 14.51
CA LEU A 188 1.54 1.13 15.80
C LEU A 188 1.66 -0.38 15.60
N THR A 189 0.85 -0.95 14.73
CA THR A 189 0.91 -2.38 14.40
C THR A 189 2.28 -2.79 13.88
N GLY A 190 2.82 -2.11 12.87
CA GLY A 190 4.16 -2.41 12.35
C GLY A 190 5.27 -2.10 13.36
N ALA A 191 5.13 -1.02 14.14
CA ALA A 191 6.11 -0.63 15.13
C ALA A 191 6.27 -1.64 16.27
N VAL A 192 5.18 -2.28 16.72
CA VAL A 192 5.26 -3.33 17.76
C VAL A 192 6.16 -4.47 17.28
N LEU A 193 5.92 -4.99 16.06
CA LEU A 193 6.74 -6.07 15.50
C LEU A 193 8.20 -5.63 15.33
N ALA A 194 8.43 -4.46 14.75
CA ALA A 194 9.78 -3.92 14.56
C ALA A 194 10.54 -3.77 15.90
N ASN A 195 9.86 -3.27 16.94
CA ASN A 195 10.47 -3.16 18.29
C ASN A 195 10.80 -4.53 18.89
N VAL A 196 9.96 -5.54 18.70
CA VAL A 196 10.28 -6.91 19.13
C VAL A 196 11.59 -7.38 18.49
N LEU A 197 11.77 -7.15 17.18
CA LEU A 197 13.01 -7.51 16.49
C LEU A 197 14.23 -6.72 16.96
N VAL A 198 14.09 -5.39 17.14
CA VAL A 198 15.19 -4.51 17.56
C VAL A 198 15.67 -4.80 18.98
N TRP A 199 14.73 -5.04 19.91
CA TRP A 199 15.09 -5.14 21.33
C TRP A 199 15.23 -6.57 21.85
N SER A 200 14.90 -7.59 21.02
CA SER A 200 15.11 -8.98 21.39
C SER A 200 16.60 -9.25 21.60
N GLN A 201 16.92 -9.90 22.72
CA GLN A 201 18.26 -10.40 23.01
C GLN A 201 18.43 -11.89 22.60
N THR A 202 17.38 -12.47 22.02
CA THR A 202 17.38 -13.84 21.52
C THR A 202 17.18 -13.85 20.01
N ILE A 203 17.81 -14.80 19.35
CA ILE A 203 17.62 -15.01 17.92
C ILE A 203 16.24 -15.65 17.72
N LEU A 204 15.31 -14.90 17.12
CA LEU A 204 13.96 -15.36 16.83
C LEU A 204 13.90 -16.17 15.53
N TYR A 205 14.76 -15.83 14.57
CA TYR A 205 14.81 -16.43 13.23
C TYR A 205 16.19 -17.03 12.96
N PRO A 206 16.49 -18.25 13.49
CA PRO A 206 17.75 -18.95 13.21
C PRO A 206 17.75 -19.47 11.76
N GLY A 207 18.91 -19.60 11.18
CA GLY A 207 19.09 -20.27 9.88
C GLY A 207 19.65 -19.40 8.75
N TYR A 208 19.85 -18.11 8.98
CA TYR A 208 20.55 -17.24 8.05
C TYR A 208 22.06 -17.43 8.10
N ALA A 209 22.69 -17.45 6.92
CA ALA A 209 24.14 -17.73 6.78
C ALA A 209 25.01 -16.47 6.83
N GLY A 210 24.43 -15.29 7.14
CA GLY A 210 25.09 -13.98 7.04
C GLY A 210 26.39 -13.86 7.85
N GLU A 211 26.49 -14.50 9.00
CA GLU A 211 27.70 -14.47 9.84
C GLU A 211 28.92 -15.03 9.11
N ARG A 212 28.77 -16.13 8.40
CA ARG A 212 29.88 -16.77 7.68
C ARG A 212 30.36 -15.99 6.48
N ARG A 213 29.46 -15.26 5.80
CA ARG A 213 29.75 -14.62 4.52
C ARG A 213 29.98 -13.12 4.64
N TYR A 214 29.26 -12.45 5.55
CA TYR A 214 29.23 -11.01 5.67
C TYR A 214 29.75 -10.49 7.02
N GLY A 215 30.10 -11.38 7.96
CA GLY A 215 30.58 -11.01 9.30
C GLY A 215 29.54 -10.35 10.18
N ILE A 216 28.24 -10.51 9.86
CA ILE A 216 27.11 -9.95 10.62
C ILE A 216 26.54 -11.06 11.49
N SER A 217 26.57 -10.90 12.82
CA SER A 217 25.99 -11.91 13.71
C SER A 217 24.48 -12.04 13.51
N PRO A 218 23.87 -13.21 13.74
CA PRO A 218 22.42 -13.40 13.57
C PRO A 218 21.56 -12.43 14.39
N LEU A 219 22.02 -12.03 15.58
CA LEU A 219 21.33 -11.05 16.41
C LEU A 219 21.43 -9.65 15.82
N GLN A 220 22.60 -9.26 15.29
CA GLN A 220 22.76 -7.98 14.59
C GLN A 220 21.90 -7.92 13.33
N ASP A 221 21.87 -8.98 12.54
CA ASP A 221 21.01 -9.08 11.34
C ASP A 221 19.54 -8.86 11.70
N GLN A 222 19.05 -9.54 12.74
CA GLN A 222 17.69 -9.37 13.24
C GLN A 222 17.41 -7.94 13.73
N ASN A 223 18.33 -7.36 14.52
CA ASN A 223 18.14 -6.01 15.06
C ASN A 223 18.12 -4.96 13.93
N VAL A 224 18.99 -5.11 12.93
CA VAL A 224 19.01 -4.23 11.75
C VAL A 224 17.74 -4.42 10.91
N ALA A 225 17.25 -5.64 10.75
CA ALA A 225 15.97 -5.90 10.09
C ALA A 225 14.81 -5.13 10.76
N GLY A 226 14.70 -5.19 12.07
CA GLY A 226 13.73 -4.41 12.84
C GLY A 226 13.93 -2.89 12.68
N ALA A 227 15.19 -2.42 12.67
CA ALA A 227 15.51 -1.01 12.46
C ALA A 227 15.08 -0.52 11.06
N ILE A 228 15.28 -1.33 10.01
CA ILE A 228 14.80 -1.03 8.64
C ILE A 228 13.28 -0.87 8.62
N MET A 229 12.53 -1.76 9.26
CA MET A 229 11.07 -1.65 9.39
C MET A 229 10.65 -0.39 10.14
N MET A 230 11.37 0.01 11.20
CA MET A 230 11.11 1.24 11.94
C MET A 230 11.35 2.49 11.10
N VAL A 231 12.46 2.54 10.38
CA VAL A 231 12.85 3.68 9.53
C VAL A 231 11.85 3.84 8.40
N GLU A 232 11.59 2.76 7.65
CA GLU A 232 10.65 2.77 6.53
C GLU A 232 9.26 3.23 6.99
N GLY A 233 8.70 2.59 8.00
CA GLY A 233 7.39 2.96 8.51
C GLY A 233 7.35 4.38 9.10
N SER A 234 8.46 4.93 9.62
CA SER A 234 8.54 6.32 10.06
C SER A 234 8.50 7.28 8.89
N LEU A 235 9.26 7.00 7.82
CA LEU A 235 9.25 7.81 6.60
C LEU A 235 7.87 7.83 5.94
N LEU A 236 7.22 6.68 5.83
CA LEU A 236 5.85 6.59 5.32
C LEU A 236 4.87 7.37 6.21
N THR A 237 4.97 7.25 7.53
CA THR A 237 4.10 7.97 8.47
C THR A 237 4.25 9.47 8.35
N ILE A 238 5.48 9.98 8.28
CA ILE A 238 5.75 11.41 8.08
C ILE A 238 5.16 11.88 6.74
N GLY A 239 5.41 11.13 5.66
CA GLY A 239 4.85 11.43 4.34
C GLY A 239 3.31 11.47 4.34
N LEU A 240 2.67 10.50 5.02
CA LEU A 240 1.22 10.44 5.14
C LEU A 240 0.65 11.58 6.00
N PHE A 241 1.33 11.97 7.07
CA PHE A 241 0.92 13.11 7.89
C PHE A 241 1.06 14.41 7.11
N CYS A 242 2.16 14.62 6.40
CA CYS A 242 2.33 15.78 5.53
C CYS A 242 1.24 15.82 4.46
N TRP A 243 0.98 14.69 3.79
CA TRP A 243 -0.09 14.59 2.80
C TRP A 243 -1.47 14.93 3.38
N LEU A 244 -1.80 14.36 4.55
CA LEU A 244 -3.10 14.58 5.19
C LEU A 244 -3.24 16.03 5.67
N PHE A 245 -2.18 16.60 6.22
CA PHE A 245 -2.14 18.01 6.66
C PHE A 245 -2.38 18.94 5.47
N LEU A 246 -1.58 18.81 4.40
CA LEU A 246 -1.71 19.64 3.20
C LEU A 246 -3.09 19.49 2.55
N ARG A 247 -3.62 18.27 2.54
CA ARG A 247 -4.98 18.01 2.05
C ARG A 247 -6.03 18.73 2.90
N THR A 248 -5.93 18.64 4.22
CA THR A 248 -6.89 19.27 5.15
C THR A 248 -6.82 20.79 5.05
N ALA A 249 -5.61 21.37 4.92
CA ALA A 249 -5.43 22.80 4.71
C ALA A 249 -6.12 23.25 3.39
N ARG A 250 -5.84 22.59 2.27
CA ARG A 250 -6.48 22.90 0.97
C ARG A 250 -8.00 22.77 1.01
N GLU A 251 -8.53 21.72 1.65
CA GLU A 251 -9.98 21.55 1.84
C GLU A 251 -10.57 22.67 2.71
N GLY A 252 -9.81 23.18 3.68
CA GLY A 252 -10.18 24.32 4.51
C GLY A 252 -10.22 25.63 3.74
N ASP A 253 -9.18 25.92 2.97
CA ASP A 253 -9.06 27.11 2.14
C ASP A 253 -10.19 27.15 1.08
N GLU A 254 -10.40 26.06 0.33
CA GLU A 254 -11.46 25.95 -0.67
C GLU A 254 -12.85 26.13 -0.06
N ARG A 255 -13.08 25.58 1.15
CA ARG A 255 -14.33 25.77 1.87
C ARG A 255 -14.54 27.24 2.23
N GLN A 256 -13.51 27.92 2.73
CA GLN A 256 -13.60 29.34 3.10
C GLN A 256 -13.89 30.22 1.87
N GLU A 257 -13.16 29.98 0.77
CA GLU A 257 -13.41 30.68 -0.51
C GLU A 257 -14.87 30.54 -0.97
N LEU A 258 -15.47 29.34 -0.86
CA LEU A 258 -16.86 29.12 -1.23
C LEU A 258 -17.84 29.88 -0.32
N LEU A 259 -17.54 29.98 0.97
CA LEU A 259 -18.36 30.74 1.92
C LEU A 259 -18.28 32.24 1.64
N ASP A 260 -17.08 32.75 1.38
CA ASP A 260 -16.84 34.18 1.06
C ASP A 260 -17.52 34.55 -0.27
N LEU A 261 -17.44 33.67 -1.28
CA LEU A 261 -18.12 33.86 -2.56
C LEU A 261 -19.64 33.87 -2.40
N ALA A 262 -20.18 32.96 -1.62
CA ALA A 262 -21.63 32.93 -1.32
C ALA A 262 -22.08 34.20 -0.63
N ALA A 263 -21.33 34.70 0.36
CA ALA A 263 -21.62 35.94 1.05
C ALA A 263 -21.58 37.16 0.09
N ALA A 264 -20.60 37.22 -0.81
CA ALA A 264 -20.49 38.28 -1.80
C ALA A 264 -21.65 38.33 -2.77
N HIS A 265 -22.28 37.20 -3.08
CA HIS A 265 -23.48 37.10 -3.95
C HIS A 265 -24.80 37.08 -3.18
N GLY A 266 -24.78 37.30 -1.85
CA GLY A 266 -25.99 37.28 -1.02
C GLY A 266 -26.68 35.91 -0.93
N VAL A 267 -25.95 34.83 -1.24
CA VAL A 267 -26.50 33.46 -1.22
C VAL A 267 -26.24 32.81 0.13
N GLU A 268 -27.24 32.27 0.77
CA GLU A 268 -27.07 31.48 2.01
C GLU A 268 -26.41 30.14 1.70
N LEU A 269 -25.18 29.95 2.15
CA LEU A 269 -24.42 28.71 2.10
C LEU A 269 -24.01 28.30 3.51
N SER A 270 -24.54 27.17 3.99
CA SER A 270 -24.11 26.65 5.29
C SER A 270 -22.70 26.03 5.20
N ASP A 271 -21.90 26.20 6.26
CA ASP A 271 -20.56 25.61 6.41
C ASP A 271 -20.57 24.10 6.12
N ARG A 272 -21.57 23.37 6.64
CA ARG A 272 -21.71 21.92 6.38
C ARG A 272 -21.94 21.57 4.91
N ARG A 273 -22.60 22.45 4.14
CA ARG A 273 -22.83 22.23 2.71
C ARG A 273 -21.57 22.49 1.91
N ALA A 274 -20.83 23.56 2.22
CA ALA A 274 -19.54 23.86 1.64
C ALA A 274 -18.54 22.72 1.91
N ALA A 275 -18.36 22.32 3.18
CA ALA A 275 -17.48 21.24 3.57
C ALA A 275 -17.80 19.91 2.87
N ARG A 276 -19.09 19.56 2.71
CA ARG A 276 -19.50 18.34 1.98
C ARG A 276 -19.19 18.41 0.49
N ALA A 277 -19.35 19.60 -0.14
CA ALA A 277 -19.02 19.78 -1.54
C ALA A 277 -17.53 19.63 -1.80
N VAL A 278 -16.68 20.26 -0.97
CA VAL A 278 -15.21 20.17 -1.03
C VAL A 278 -14.75 18.72 -0.81
N ALA A 279 -15.20 18.08 0.27
CA ALA A 279 -14.84 16.69 0.58
C ALA A 279 -15.26 15.69 -0.51
N ALA A 280 -16.29 16.02 -1.29
CA ALA A 280 -16.75 15.24 -2.44
C ALA A 280 -16.05 15.61 -3.76
N GLY A 281 -15.09 16.56 -3.75
CA GLY A 281 -14.42 17.08 -4.95
C GLY A 281 -15.37 17.82 -5.91
N ARG A 282 -16.41 18.46 -5.38
CA ARG A 282 -17.42 19.23 -6.12
C ARG A 282 -17.38 20.71 -5.80
N GLY A 283 -16.26 21.22 -5.28
CA GLY A 283 -16.08 22.63 -4.99
C GLY A 283 -16.23 23.49 -6.21
N ASP A 284 -15.57 23.14 -7.33
CA ASP A 284 -15.68 23.86 -8.61
C ASP A 284 -17.12 23.90 -9.17
N GLU A 285 -17.89 22.83 -8.97
CA GLU A 285 -19.30 22.82 -9.40
C GLU A 285 -20.14 23.78 -8.55
N LEU A 286 -19.91 23.80 -7.24
CA LEU A 286 -20.58 24.72 -6.33
C LEU A 286 -20.17 26.17 -6.60
N ARG A 287 -18.89 26.43 -6.86
CA ARG A 287 -18.37 27.74 -7.25
C ARG A 287 -19.10 28.30 -8.48
N ARG A 288 -19.18 27.54 -9.56
CA ARG A 288 -19.90 27.94 -10.78
C ARG A 288 -21.37 28.24 -10.54
N ARG A 289 -22.03 27.49 -9.64
CA ARG A 289 -23.43 27.76 -9.29
C ARG A 289 -23.61 29.06 -8.50
N LEU A 290 -22.65 29.38 -7.62
CA LEU A 290 -22.67 30.63 -6.87
C LEU A 290 -22.41 31.84 -7.80
N GLU A 291 -21.43 31.74 -8.72
CA GLU A 291 -21.13 32.76 -9.71
C GLU A 291 -22.26 33.00 -10.71
N SER A 292 -23.09 31.99 -10.97
CA SER A 292 -24.26 32.10 -11.84
C SER A 292 -25.55 32.47 -11.11
N ALA A 293 -25.51 32.65 -9.80
CA ALA A 293 -26.67 33.12 -9.04
C ALA A 293 -26.95 34.60 -9.35
N PRO A 294 -28.22 34.99 -9.56
CA PRO A 294 -28.59 36.36 -9.94
C PRO A 294 -28.29 37.37 -8.83
#